data_936e640f65263c8a8c509ee1dc32b948
#
_entry.id   936e640f65263c8a8c509ee1dc32b948
#
_cell.length_a   1.000
_cell.length_b   1.000
_cell.length_c   1.000
_cell.angle_alpha   90.00
_cell.angle_beta   90.00
_cell.angle_gamma   90.00
#
_symmetry.space_group_name_H-M   'P 1'
#
loop_
_entity.id
_entity.type
_entity.pdbx_description
1 polymer ?
#
loop_
_entity_poly.entity_id
_entity_poly.type
_entity_poly.pdbx_seq_one_letter_code
_entity_poly.pdbx_strand_id
1 'polypeptide(L)' 'SQWERYVVDEDVEIHVKRPLSHVKNRRVDALIQEARRLLKETSQ' A
#
# COMPACT_ATOMS: atom_id res chain seq x y z
N SER A 1 6.38 16.55 -7.77
CA SER A 1 6.25 15.22 -7.17
C SER A 1 4.85 15.07 -6.58
N GLN A 2 4.26 13.93 -6.77
CA GLN A 2 2.91 13.63 -6.33
C GLN A 2 2.91 12.48 -5.35
N TRP A 3 2.10 12.61 -4.31
CA TRP A 3 1.88 11.54 -3.35
C TRP A 3 0.52 10.90 -3.63
N GLU A 4 0.50 9.59 -3.68
CA GLU A 4 -0.71 8.80 -3.89
C GLU A 4 -1.02 8.04 -2.62
N ARG A 5 -2.29 8.07 -2.22
CA ARG A 5 -2.73 7.49 -0.96
C ARG A 5 -3.49 6.19 -1.24
N TYR A 6 -3.11 5.14 -0.51
CA TYR A 6 -3.77 3.84 -0.58
C TYR A 6 -4.30 3.49 0.79
N VAL A 7 -5.59 3.31 0.90
CA VAL A 7 -6.21 2.90 2.15
C VAL A 7 -6.09 1.39 2.27
N VAL A 8 -5.47 0.92 3.35
CA VAL A 8 -5.30 -0.52 3.57
C VAL A 8 -6.22 -1.03 4.68
N ASP A 9 -6.65 -0.16 5.57
CA ASP A 9 -7.66 -0.48 6.59
C ASP A 9 -8.28 0.84 7.00
N GLU A 10 -9.32 0.80 7.86
CA GLU A 10 -10.03 2.00 8.23
C GLU A 10 -9.14 3.02 8.96
N ASP A 11 -8.08 2.56 9.60
CA ASP A 11 -7.17 3.44 10.34
C ASP A 11 -5.73 3.33 9.87
N VAL A 12 -5.47 2.74 8.69
CA VAL A 12 -4.11 2.57 8.16
C VAL A 12 -4.08 2.94 6.69
N GLU A 13 -3.11 3.77 6.31
CA GLU A 13 -2.90 4.18 4.92
C GLU A 13 -1.43 4.05 4.57
N ILE A 14 -1.16 3.79 3.30
CA ILE A 14 0.19 3.81 2.75
C ILE A 14 0.26 4.94 1.73
N HIS A 15 1.26 5.80 1.88
CA HIS A 15 1.47 6.92 0.96
C HIS A 15 2.70 6.66 0.11
N VAL A 16 2.54 6.79 -1.20
CA VAL A 16 3.60 6.50 -2.17
C VAL A 16 3.87 7.76 -2.98
N LYS A 17 5.12 8.16 -3.05
CA LYS A 17 5.53 9.31 -3.84
C LYS A 17 5.82 8.85 -5.26
N ARG A 18 5.11 9.41 -6.21
CA ARG A 18 5.28 9.08 -7.63
C ARG A 18 6.26 10.06 -8.29
N PRO A 19 6.96 9.64 -9.34
CA PRO A 19 6.88 8.31 -9.99
C PRO A 19 7.82 7.31 -9.33
N LEU A 20 7.53 6.03 -9.55
CA LEU A 20 8.38 4.93 -9.12
C LEU A 20 8.93 4.20 -10.34
N SER A 21 10.09 3.57 -10.17
CA SER A 21 10.59 2.67 -11.21
C SER A 21 9.60 1.51 -11.40
N HIS A 22 9.68 0.86 -12.56
CA HIS A 22 8.77 -0.24 -12.87
C HIS A 22 8.87 -1.36 -11.82
N VAL A 23 10.10 -1.72 -11.46
CA VAL A 23 10.33 -2.79 -10.49
C VAL A 23 9.79 -2.40 -9.13
N LYS A 24 10.08 -1.18 -8.68
CA LYS A 24 9.61 -0.73 -7.38
C LYS A 24 8.08 -0.62 -7.35
N ASN A 25 7.48 -0.20 -8.45
CA ASN A 25 6.03 -0.10 -8.54
C ASN A 25 5.36 -1.45 -8.31
N ARG A 26 5.92 -2.51 -8.89
CA ARG A 26 5.38 -3.85 -8.72
C ARG A 26 5.53 -4.33 -7.28
N ARG A 27 6.65 -4.00 -6.64
CA ARG A 27 6.88 -4.39 -5.26
C ARG A 27 5.96 -3.65 -4.30
N VAL A 28 5.70 -2.38 -4.58
CA VAL A 28 4.77 -1.59 -3.78
C VAL A 28 3.35 -2.16 -3.90
N ASP A 29 2.95 -2.59 -5.09
CA ASP A 29 1.63 -3.21 -5.25
C ASP A 29 1.53 -4.47 -4.41
N ALA A 30 2.57 -5.30 -4.40
CA ALA A 30 2.59 -6.51 -3.58
C ALA A 30 2.54 -6.17 -2.09
N LEU A 31 3.26 -5.13 -1.69
CA LEU A 31 3.27 -4.68 -0.31
C LEU A 31 1.87 -4.26 0.15
N ILE A 32 1.17 -3.49 -0.69
CA ILE A 32 -0.17 -3.02 -0.35
C ILE A 32 -1.14 -4.19 -0.20
N GLN A 33 -1.07 -5.16 -1.11
CA GLN A 33 -1.93 -6.33 -1.03
C GLN A 33 -1.63 -7.15 0.22
N GLU A 34 -0.35 -7.31 0.55
CA GLU A 34 0.04 -8.04 1.75
C GLU A 34 -0.41 -7.32 3.01
N ALA A 35 -0.31 -5.99 3.01
CA ALA A 35 -0.76 -5.20 4.15
C ALA A 35 -2.26 -5.40 4.38
N ARG A 36 -3.04 -5.38 3.31
CA ARG A 36 -4.48 -5.59 3.42
C ARG A 36 -4.81 -6.97 3.97
N ARG A 37 -4.06 -7.98 3.53
CA ARG A 37 -4.29 -9.33 4.01
C ARG A 37 -3.99 -9.46 5.50
N LEU A 38 -2.84 -8.90 5.93
CA LEU A 38 -2.44 -8.98 7.33
C LEU A 38 -3.42 -8.26 8.24
N LEU A 39 -3.87 -7.08 7.83
CA LEU A 39 -4.76 -6.28 8.68
C LEU A 39 -6.16 -6.88 8.70
N LYS A 40 -6.57 -7.54 7.65
CA LYS A 40 -7.85 -8.22 7.63
C LYS A 40 -7.89 -9.36 8.65
N GLU A 41 -6.76 -10.04 8.86
CA GLU A 41 -6.69 -11.14 9.82
C GLU A 41 -6.82 -10.65 11.26
N THR A 42 -6.47 -9.39 11.53
CA THR A 42 -6.51 -8.85 12.89
C THR A 42 -7.82 -8.12 13.21
N SER A 43 -8.68 -7.94 12.23
CA SER A 43 -9.89 -7.14 12.40
C SER A 43 -11.06 -7.95 12.94
N GLN A 44 -10.79 -9.12 13.48
CA GLN A 44 -11.86 -9.95 14.05
C GLN A 44 -12.03 -9.67 15.55
#